data_2d4f287ce1d9064fc4afccf2a1d741ec
#
_entry.id   2d4f287ce1d9064fc4afccf2a1d741ec
#
_cell.length_a   1.000
_cell.length_b   1.000
_cell.length_c   1.000
_cell.angle_alpha   90.00
_cell.angle_beta   90.00
_cell.angle_gamma   90.00
#
_symmetry.space_group_name_H-M   'P 1'
#
loop_
_entity.id
_entity.type
_entity.pdbx_description
1 polymer ?
#
loop_
_entity_poly.entity_id
_entity_poly.type
_entity_poly.pdbx_seq_one_letter_code
_entity_poly.pdbx_strand_id
1 'polypeptide(L)'
;MKVAVLDKNGKDTGRKVDLSKDVYEIEPNNHSLYLDVKQYLANQRQGTHKAKERADITGKDTGRKVELSKDVFGIEPNDHAIYLDVKQYLANQRQGTHKSKERAEIAGSTRKIKKQKGTGTARAGSIKSGVFRGGGRMFGPRPRDYSFKLNKNLKRLARKSALSIQANDKNVIVVEDFDFETPKTKNFLDVLKAFELETKKSLFVLGNENANVYLSSRNLKKSKVIKASELYTYGVLNTNKLIITESSLEDINTNLSK
;
A
#
# COMPACT_ATOMS: atom_id res chain seq x y z
N MET A 1 40.34 -13.52 -24.09
CA MET A 1 40.84 -13.78 -22.69
C MET A 1 40.98 -15.27 -22.47
N LYS A 2 42.12 -15.75 -21.94
CA LYS A 2 42.35 -17.18 -21.68
C LYS A 2 42.13 -17.49 -20.21
N VAL A 3 41.23 -18.40 -19.91
CA VAL A 3 40.90 -18.78 -18.52
C VAL A 3 41.27 -20.26 -18.32
N ALA A 4 41.90 -20.56 -17.18
CA ALA A 4 42.23 -21.93 -16.79
C ALA A 4 40.96 -22.69 -16.40
N VAL A 5 40.88 -23.97 -16.83
CA VAL A 5 39.76 -24.85 -16.47
C VAL A 5 40.12 -25.59 -15.18
N LEU A 6 39.31 -25.40 -14.14
CA LEU A 6 39.47 -26.11 -12.86
C LEU A 6 38.64 -27.38 -12.83
N ASP A 7 39.10 -28.41 -12.14
CA ASP A 7 38.34 -29.62 -11.83
C ASP A 7 37.27 -29.32 -10.75
N LYS A 8 36.31 -30.23 -10.58
CA LYS A 8 35.24 -30.16 -9.55
C LYS A 8 35.78 -29.96 -8.11
N ASN A 9 37.04 -30.24 -7.88
CA ASN A 9 37.73 -30.02 -6.61
C ASN A 9 38.54 -28.71 -6.53
N GLY A 10 38.39 -27.82 -7.52
CA GLY A 10 39.10 -26.53 -7.61
C GLY A 10 40.57 -26.64 -8.01
N LYS A 11 41.05 -27.80 -8.48
CA LYS A 11 42.42 -27.96 -8.98
C LYS A 11 42.53 -27.62 -10.47
N ASP A 12 43.60 -26.95 -10.86
CA ASP A 12 43.87 -26.58 -12.25
C ASP A 12 44.10 -27.86 -13.09
N THR A 13 43.30 -28.01 -14.15
CA THR A 13 43.37 -29.15 -15.08
C THR A 13 44.43 -28.96 -16.17
N GLY A 14 45.17 -27.83 -16.17
CA GLY A 14 46.16 -27.51 -17.20
C GLY A 14 45.56 -27.11 -18.55
N ARG A 15 44.23 -27.14 -18.69
CA ARG A 15 43.51 -26.75 -19.91
C ARG A 15 43.15 -25.26 -19.83
N LYS A 16 43.34 -24.54 -20.92
CA LYS A 16 42.91 -23.15 -21.07
C LYS A 16 41.91 -23.02 -22.17
N VAL A 17 40.82 -22.31 -21.91
CA VAL A 17 39.76 -22.05 -22.87
C VAL A 17 39.83 -20.58 -23.27
N ASP A 18 39.78 -20.31 -24.57
CA ASP A 18 39.68 -18.97 -25.09
C ASP A 18 38.23 -18.48 -25.02
N LEU A 19 37.99 -17.45 -24.22
CA LEU A 19 36.69 -16.80 -24.11
C LEU A 19 36.56 -15.73 -25.21
N SER A 20 35.43 -15.71 -25.91
CA SER A 20 35.17 -14.74 -26.96
C SER A 20 35.05 -13.31 -26.37
N LYS A 21 35.66 -12.35 -27.02
CA LYS A 21 35.66 -10.93 -26.60
C LYS A 21 34.23 -10.38 -26.62
N ASP A 22 33.46 -10.76 -27.59
CA ASP A 22 32.08 -10.27 -27.79
C ASP A 22 31.10 -10.68 -26.67
N VAL A 23 31.50 -11.65 -25.84
CA VAL A 23 30.66 -12.13 -24.73
C VAL A 23 31.22 -11.71 -23.35
N TYR A 24 32.54 -11.70 -23.19
CA TYR A 24 33.17 -11.55 -21.88
C TYR A 24 33.91 -10.23 -21.66
N GLU A 25 34.13 -9.42 -22.71
CA GLU A 25 34.73 -8.09 -22.62
C GLU A 25 33.74 -6.93 -22.84
N ILE A 26 32.43 -7.21 -22.71
CA ILE A 26 31.37 -6.20 -22.79
C ILE A 26 31.30 -5.44 -21.46
N GLU A 27 31.20 -4.13 -21.52
CA GLU A 27 30.92 -3.32 -20.33
C GLU A 27 29.55 -3.71 -19.73
N PRO A 28 29.50 -4.09 -18.44
CA PRO A 28 28.28 -4.56 -17.82
C PRO A 28 27.24 -3.43 -17.72
N ASN A 29 26.06 -3.66 -18.32
CA ASN A 29 24.93 -2.78 -18.12
C ASN A 29 24.24 -3.11 -16.79
N ASN A 30 24.52 -2.31 -15.77
CA ASN A 30 24.03 -2.52 -14.40
C ASN A 30 22.51 -2.55 -14.33
N HIS A 31 21.81 -1.80 -15.19
CA HIS A 31 20.34 -1.81 -15.22
C HIS A 31 19.79 -3.13 -15.76
N SER A 32 20.36 -3.65 -16.84
CA SER A 32 19.99 -4.94 -17.40
C SER A 32 20.25 -6.09 -16.43
N LEU A 33 21.42 -6.06 -15.76
CA LEU A 33 21.76 -7.03 -14.71
C LEU A 33 20.77 -6.98 -13.55
N TYR A 34 20.38 -5.76 -13.12
CA TYR A 34 19.38 -5.59 -12.06
C TYR A 34 18.02 -6.17 -12.46
N LEU A 35 17.56 -5.93 -13.68
CA LEU A 35 16.29 -6.47 -14.18
C LEU A 35 16.32 -8.00 -14.27
N ASP A 36 17.40 -8.58 -14.73
CA ASP A 36 17.56 -10.02 -14.88
C ASP A 36 17.63 -10.72 -13.52
N VAL A 37 18.42 -10.19 -12.59
CA VAL A 37 18.45 -10.68 -11.20
C VAL A 37 17.08 -10.54 -10.53
N LYS A 38 16.39 -9.42 -10.74
CA LYS A 38 15.03 -9.21 -10.23
C LYS A 38 14.05 -10.24 -10.79
N GLN A 39 14.12 -10.51 -12.09
CA GLN A 39 13.29 -11.52 -12.75
C GLN A 39 13.64 -12.93 -12.25
N TYR A 40 14.92 -13.26 -12.12
CA TYR A 40 15.38 -14.56 -11.59
C TYR A 40 14.90 -14.77 -10.16
N LEU A 41 15.05 -13.78 -9.27
CA LEU A 41 14.57 -13.85 -7.91
C LEU A 41 13.04 -13.92 -7.83
N ALA A 42 12.32 -13.25 -8.71
CA ALA A 42 10.87 -13.35 -8.81
C ALA A 42 10.42 -14.74 -9.25
N ASN A 43 11.13 -15.34 -10.23
CA ASN A 43 10.85 -16.69 -10.71
C ASN A 43 11.21 -17.77 -9.67
N GLN A 44 12.23 -17.55 -8.83
CA GLN A 44 12.54 -18.44 -7.70
C GLN A 44 11.52 -18.33 -6.55
N ARG A 45 10.75 -17.26 -6.50
CA ARG A 45 9.60 -17.13 -5.61
C ARG A 45 8.45 -18.02 -6.10
N GLN A 46 8.71 -19.31 -6.25
CA GLN A 46 7.63 -20.27 -6.34
C GLN A 46 6.81 -20.10 -5.07
N GLY A 47 5.59 -19.60 -5.24
CA GLY A 47 4.62 -19.49 -4.17
C GLY A 47 4.20 -20.87 -3.70
N THR A 48 5.12 -21.56 -3.05
CA THR A 48 4.77 -22.69 -2.22
C THR A 48 4.00 -22.10 -1.05
N HIS A 49 2.66 -22.05 -1.20
CA HIS A 49 1.78 -21.74 -0.11
C HIS A 49 1.94 -22.87 0.91
N LYS A 50 2.91 -22.69 1.79
CA LYS A 50 2.98 -23.52 2.99
C LYS A 50 1.71 -23.23 3.78
N ALA A 51 1.02 -24.29 4.19
CA ALA A 51 -0.03 -24.19 5.16
C ALA A 51 0.48 -23.33 6.32
N LYS A 52 -0.28 -22.29 6.68
CA LYS A 52 0.07 -21.43 7.82
C LYS A 52 -0.30 -22.15 9.11
N GLU A 53 0.60 -22.10 10.06
CA GLU A 53 0.31 -22.55 11.41
C GLU A 53 -0.73 -21.61 12.03
N ARG A 54 -1.65 -22.19 12.75
CA ARG A 54 -2.79 -21.52 13.38
C ARG A 54 -2.41 -21.20 14.81
N ALA A 55 -2.58 -19.95 15.21
CA ALA A 55 -2.37 -19.53 16.57
C ALA A 55 -3.72 -19.33 17.29
N ASP A 56 -3.73 -19.56 18.59
CA ASP A 56 -4.83 -19.17 19.46
C ASP A 56 -4.75 -17.67 19.81
N ILE A 57 -5.74 -17.15 20.52
CA ILE A 57 -5.78 -15.74 20.95
C ILE A 57 -4.63 -15.37 21.91
N THR A 58 -4.00 -16.37 22.55
CA THR A 58 -2.86 -16.17 23.44
C THR A 58 -1.52 -16.19 22.71
N GLY A 59 -1.52 -16.30 21.38
CA GLY A 59 -0.33 -16.33 20.53
C GLY A 59 0.39 -17.68 20.50
N LYS A 60 -0.19 -18.72 21.11
CA LYS A 60 0.38 -20.07 21.08
C LYS A 60 -0.05 -20.77 19.79
N ASP A 61 0.86 -21.55 19.22
CA ASP A 61 0.58 -22.40 18.07
C ASP A 61 -0.34 -23.55 18.48
N THR A 62 -1.49 -23.69 17.81
CA THR A 62 -2.45 -24.77 18.05
C THR A 62 -2.07 -26.07 17.36
N GLY A 63 -0.96 -26.09 16.60
CA GLY A 63 -0.54 -27.26 15.81
C GLY A 63 -1.44 -27.57 14.61
N ARG A 64 -2.53 -26.84 14.42
CA ARG A 64 -3.39 -26.99 13.24
C ARG A 64 -2.86 -26.13 12.10
N LYS A 65 -2.98 -26.64 10.87
CA LYS A 65 -2.52 -25.95 9.65
C LYS A 65 -3.71 -25.61 8.78
N VAL A 66 -3.78 -24.36 8.35
CA VAL A 66 -4.84 -23.87 7.45
C VAL A 66 -4.20 -23.58 6.10
N GLU A 67 -4.77 -24.15 5.03
CA GLU A 67 -4.33 -23.89 3.67
C GLU A 67 -4.92 -22.59 3.16
N LEU A 68 -4.06 -21.68 2.74
CA LEU A 68 -4.47 -20.43 2.08
C LEU A 68 -4.77 -20.72 0.60
N SER A 69 -5.88 -20.20 0.08
CA SER A 69 -6.25 -20.35 -1.32
C SER A 69 -5.20 -19.73 -2.25
N LYS A 70 -4.74 -20.50 -3.23
CA LYS A 70 -3.77 -20.05 -4.25
C LYS A 70 -4.34 -18.90 -5.11
N ASP A 71 -5.64 -18.93 -5.38
CA ASP A 71 -6.33 -17.92 -6.21
C ASP A 71 -6.41 -16.54 -5.56
N VAL A 72 -6.20 -16.45 -4.25
CA VAL A 72 -6.28 -15.21 -3.48
C VAL A 72 -4.91 -14.78 -2.94
N PHE A 73 -4.15 -15.73 -2.37
CA PHE A 73 -2.88 -15.45 -1.69
C PHE A 73 -1.65 -15.86 -2.51
N GLY A 74 -1.84 -16.45 -3.69
CA GLY A 74 -0.79 -17.03 -4.50
C GLY A 74 -0.63 -16.46 -5.89
N ILE A 75 -1.29 -15.39 -6.19
CA ILE A 75 -1.17 -14.74 -7.49
C ILE A 75 0.14 -13.94 -7.59
N GLU A 76 0.63 -13.78 -8.80
CA GLU A 76 1.71 -12.82 -9.08
C GLU A 76 1.21 -11.39 -8.82
N PRO A 77 1.87 -10.62 -7.93
CA PRO A 77 1.41 -9.28 -7.58
C PRO A 77 1.44 -8.32 -8.76
N ASN A 78 0.34 -7.59 -8.98
CA ASN A 78 0.27 -6.52 -9.97
C ASN A 78 0.42 -5.14 -9.29
N ASP A 79 1.63 -4.58 -9.33
CA ASP A 79 1.97 -3.32 -8.67
C ASP A 79 1.16 -2.13 -9.22
N HIS A 80 0.84 -2.14 -10.53
CA HIS A 80 0.06 -1.06 -11.12
C HIS A 80 -1.40 -1.07 -10.63
N ALA A 81 -2.01 -2.24 -10.49
CA ALA A 81 -3.35 -2.36 -9.93
C ALA A 81 -3.39 -1.88 -8.47
N ILE A 82 -2.39 -2.27 -7.68
CA ILE A 82 -2.20 -1.81 -6.30
C ILE A 82 -2.09 -0.28 -6.25
N TYR A 83 -1.21 0.30 -7.07
CA TYR A 83 -1.02 1.75 -7.14
C TYR A 83 -2.33 2.49 -7.44
N LEU A 84 -3.10 2.03 -8.42
CA LEU A 84 -4.36 2.67 -8.80
C LEU A 84 -5.39 2.62 -7.67
N ASP A 85 -5.54 1.49 -6.98
CA ASP A 85 -6.52 1.33 -5.90
C ASP A 85 -6.13 2.16 -4.66
N VAL A 86 -4.85 2.19 -4.29
CA VAL A 86 -4.32 3.06 -3.22
C VAL A 86 -4.51 4.53 -3.58
N LYS A 87 -4.20 4.93 -4.82
CA LYS A 87 -4.42 6.30 -5.31
C LYS A 87 -5.88 6.70 -5.24
N GLN A 88 -6.80 5.82 -5.66
CA GLN A 88 -8.23 6.05 -5.54
C GLN A 88 -8.65 6.26 -4.08
N TYR A 89 -8.22 5.36 -3.19
CA TYR A 89 -8.56 5.42 -1.77
C TYR A 89 -8.13 6.76 -1.15
N LEU A 90 -6.88 7.18 -1.39
CA LEU A 90 -6.35 8.42 -0.86
C LEU A 90 -7.01 9.66 -1.50
N ALA A 91 -7.33 9.60 -2.79
CA ALA A 91 -8.02 10.68 -3.50
C ALA A 91 -9.45 10.88 -2.99
N ASN A 92 -10.17 9.78 -2.71
CA ASN A 92 -11.54 9.83 -2.18
C ASN A 92 -11.62 10.38 -0.75
N GLN A 93 -10.51 10.39 0.00
CA GLN A 93 -10.46 11.02 1.33
C GLN A 93 -10.31 12.54 1.27
N ARG A 94 -9.96 13.10 0.11
CA ARG A 94 -9.75 14.54 -0.07
C ARG A 94 -11.10 15.24 -0.25
N GLN A 95 -11.42 16.18 0.61
CA GLN A 95 -12.65 17.00 0.49
C GLN A 95 -12.57 18.07 -0.60
N GLY A 96 -11.36 18.54 -0.92
CA GLY A 96 -11.13 19.50 -2.01
C GLY A 96 -11.75 20.88 -1.83
N THR A 97 -11.98 21.33 -0.61
CA THR A 97 -12.68 22.59 -0.29
C THR A 97 -11.78 23.81 -0.34
N HIS A 98 -10.48 23.66 -0.60
CA HIS A 98 -9.54 24.78 -0.64
C HIS A 98 -9.85 25.75 -1.77
N LYS A 99 -10.00 27.03 -1.41
CA LYS A 99 -10.28 28.12 -2.33
C LYS A 99 -9.40 29.32 -2.03
N SER A 100 -8.84 29.94 -3.05
CA SER A 100 -8.21 31.25 -2.96
C SER A 100 -9.19 32.30 -3.47
N LYS A 101 -9.25 33.47 -2.82
CA LYS A 101 -10.08 34.57 -3.27
C LYS A 101 -9.53 35.14 -4.57
N GLU A 102 -10.37 35.20 -5.59
CA GLU A 102 -10.08 35.82 -6.87
C GLU A 102 -10.35 37.32 -6.81
N ARG A 103 -9.98 38.04 -7.88
CA ARG A 103 -10.13 39.51 -7.98
C ARG A 103 -11.56 40.00 -7.66
N ALA A 104 -12.59 39.26 -8.07
CA ALA A 104 -13.98 39.64 -7.83
C ALA A 104 -14.40 39.45 -6.37
N GLU A 105 -13.77 38.54 -5.66
CA GLU A 105 -14.16 38.12 -4.31
C GLU A 105 -13.46 38.88 -3.18
N ILE A 106 -12.44 39.67 -3.50
CA ILE A 106 -11.74 40.50 -2.52
C ILE A 106 -12.52 41.81 -2.29
N ALA A 107 -12.62 42.18 -1.02
CA ALA A 107 -13.15 43.50 -0.66
C ALA A 107 -12.21 44.60 -1.11
N GLY A 108 -12.76 45.74 -1.55
CA GLY A 108 -11.99 46.87 -2.00
C GLY A 108 -12.65 47.58 -3.19
N SER A 109 -12.17 48.77 -3.52
CA SER A 109 -12.68 49.58 -4.63
C SER A 109 -12.39 48.93 -5.98
N THR A 110 -13.38 49.00 -6.88
CA THR A 110 -13.22 48.64 -8.28
C THR A 110 -12.75 49.82 -9.15
N ARG A 111 -12.69 51.03 -8.56
CA ARG A 111 -12.27 52.25 -9.25
C ARG A 111 -10.84 52.11 -9.79
N LYS A 112 -10.59 52.68 -10.95
CA LYS A 112 -9.25 52.80 -11.53
C LYS A 112 -8.35 53.63 -10.60
N ILE A 113 -7.19 53.08 -10.21
CA ILE A 113 -6.28 53.71 -9.25
C ILE A 113 -5.65 55.00 -9.80
N LYS A 114 -5.31 55.03 -11.11
CA LYS A 114 -4.57 56.12 -11.77
C LYS A 114 -5.18 56.47 -13.11
N LYS A 115 -4.99 57.72 -13.55
CA LYS A 115 -5.32 58.16 -14.92
C LYS A 115 -4.52 57.30 -15.94
N GLN A 116 -5.06 57.16 -17.16
CA GLN A 116 -4.47 56.33 -18.20
C GLN A 116 -3.11 56.84 -18.69
N LYS A 117 -2.91 58.16 -18.70
CA LYS A 117 -1.70 58.84 -19.16
C LYS A 117 -1.31 59.96 -18.19
N GLY A 118 -0.06 60.44 -18.22
CA GLY A 118 0.42 61.58 -17.42
C GLY A 118 0.79 61.27 -15.96
N THR A 119 0.91 59.99 -15.57
CA THR A 119 1.25 59.60 -14.18
C THR A 119 2.70 59.14 -13.97
N GLY A 120 3.51 59.10 -15.04
CA GLY A 120 4.93 58.68 -14.98
C GLY A 120 5.19 57.24 -14.51
N THR A 121 4.14 56.47 -14.25
CA THR A 121 4.26 55.10 -13.69
C THR A 121 3.49 54.11 -14.55
N ALA A 122 3.67 52.78 -14.28
CA ALA A 122 2.95 51.73 -14.97
C ALA A 122 1.43 51.94 -14.87
N ARG A 123 0.71 51.63 -15.94
CA ARG A 123 -0.76 51.68 -15.97
C ARG A 123 -1.34 50.70 -14.97
N ALA A 124 -2.32 51.19 -14.19
CA ALA A 124 -2.96 50.37 -13.16
C ALA A 124 -4.49 50.47 -13.27
N GLY A 125 -5.14 49.33 -13.12
CA GLY A 125 -6.60 49.24 -13.03
C GLY A 125 -7.08 49.31 -11.58
N SER A 126 -7.87 48.33 -11.17
CA SER A 126 -8.38 48.22 -9.80
C SER A 126 -7.30 47.71 -8.82
N ILE A 127 -7.35 48.18 -7.57
CA ILE A 127 -6.50 47.73 -6.48
C ILE A 127 -6.63 46.21 -6.19
N LYS A 128 -7.76 45.61 -6.57
CA LYS A 128 -8.04 44.19 -6.43
C LYS A 128 -7.25 43.32 -7.40
N SER A 129 -6.49 43.88 -8.36
CA SER A 129 -5.73 43.10 -9.33
C SER A 129 -4.66 42.29 -8.66
N GLY A 130 -4.45 41.05 -9.13
CA GLY A 130 -3.42 40.14 -8.61
C GLY A 130 -1.97 40.62 -8.78
N VAL A 131 -1.74 41.71 -9.52
CA VAL A 131 -0.43 42.35 -9.66
C VAL A 131 -0.06 43.13 -8.40
N PHE A 132 -1.07 43.60 -7.64
CA PHE A 132 -0.83 44.35 -6.43
C PHE A 132 -0.75 43.49 -5.20
N ARG A 133 0.04 43.93 -4.23
CA ARG A 133 0.11 43.29 -2.91
C ARG A 133 -1.28 43.39 -2.24
N GLY A 134 -1.81 42.25 -1.79
CA GLY A 134 -3.17 42.18 -1.24
C GLY A 134 -4.27 42.05 -2.28
N GLY A 135 -3.95 42.00 -3.58
CA GLY A 135 -4.89 41.71 -4.65
C GLY A 135 -5.32 40.23 -4.71
N GLY A 136 -6.28 39.93 -5.62
CA GLY A 136 -6.80 38.57 -5.82
C GLY A 136 -5.78 37.62 -6.36
N ARG A 137 -5.85 36.35 -5.92
CA ARG A 137 -4.98 35.30 -6.42
C ARG A 137 -5.35 34.93 -7.86
N MET A 138 -4.35 34.94 -8.76
CA MET A 138 -4.51 34.42 -10.12
C MET A 138 -4.13 32.94 -10.14
N PHE A 139 -4.94 32.12 -10.84
CA PHE A 139 -4.75 30.69 -10.94
C PHE A 139 -4.59 29.98 -9.59
N GLY A 140 -5.26 30.48 -8.56
CA GLY A 140 -5.29 29.84 -7.25
C GLY A 140 -6.15 28.58 -7.22
N PRO A 141 -6.06 27.79 -6.15
CA PRO A 141 -6.88 26.61 -6.00
C PRO A 141 -8.37 26.98 -5.98
N ARG A 142 -9.17 26.20 -6.68
CA ARG A 142 -10.64 26.23 -6.64
C ARG A 142 -11.14 24.92 -6.06
N PRO A 143 -12.29 24.92 -5.36
CA PRO A 143 -12.91 23.70 -4.90
C PRO A 143 -13.13 22.74 -6.06
N ARG A 144 -12.69 21.49 -5.89
CA ARG A 144 -12.89 20.45 -6.90
C ARG A 144 -13.01 19.09 -6.25
N ASP A 145 -13.72 18.20 -6.89
CA ASP A 145 -13.74 16.80 -6.53
C ASP A 145 -12.47 16.10 -7.04
N TYR A 146 -11.87 15.29 -6.17
CA TYR A 146 -10.69 14.48 -6.48
C TYR A 146 -11.05 13.01 -6.66
N SER A 147 -12.30 12.64 -6.38
CA SER A 147 -12.74 11.24 -6.45
C SER A 147 -12.75 10.72 -7.88
N PHE A 148 -12.44 9.44 -8.04
CA PHE A 148 -12.60 8.72 -9.29
C PHE A 148 -12.96 7.27 -9.02
N LYS A 149 -13.53 6.60 -10.00
CA LYS A 149 -13.97 5.21 -9.90
C LYS A 149 -13.00 4.28 -10.62
N LEU A 150 -12.81 3.09 -10.08
CA LEU A 150 -12.11 1.97 -10.71
C LEU A 150 -13.06 0.80 -10.93
N ASN A 151 -12.77 0.00 -11.93
CA ASN A 151 -13.52 -1.22 -12.22
C ASN A 151 -13.43 -2.21 -11.05
N LYS A 152 -14.52 -2.94 -10.79
CA LYS A 152 -14.58 -3.94 -9.71
C LYS A 152 -13.49 -5.02 -9.83
N ASN A 153 -13.24 -5.51 -11.04
CA ASN A 153 -12.23 -6.53 -11.30
C ASN A 153 -10.81 -6.02 -10.99
N LEU A 154 -10.51 -4.75 -11.33
CA LEU A 154 -9.22 -4.16 -11.00
C LEU A 154 -9.01 -4.06 -9.48
N LYS A 155 -10.06 -3.66 -8.73
CA LYS A 155 -10.01 -3.61 -7.27
C LYS A 155 -9.82 -5.00 -6.64
N ARG A 156 -10.46 -6.02 -7.19
CA ARG A 156 -10.27 -7.42 -6.74
C ARG A 156 -8.84 -7.86 -6.99
N LEU A 157 -8.31 -7.62 -8.19
CA LEU A 157 -6.93 -7.92 -8.53
C LEU A 157 -5.94 -7.21 -7.60
N ALA A 158 -6.16 -5.93 -7.31
CA ALA A 158 -5.33 -5.16 -6.39
C ALA A 158 -5.34 -5.75 -4.97
N ARG A 159 -6.51 -6.15 -4.45
CA ARG A 159 -6.64 -6.78 -3.13
C ARG A 159 -5.94 -8.14 -3.08
N LYS A 160 -6.16 -9.00 -4.08
CA LYS A 160 -5.46 -10.28 -4.21
C LYS A 160 -3.95 -10.07 -4.25
N SER A 161 -3.46 -9.14 -5.06
CA SER A 161 -2.03 -8.80 -5.16
C SER A 161 -1.46 -8.34 -3.81
N ALA A 162 -2.18 -7.50 -3.07
CA ALA A 162 -1.74 -7.05 -1.75
C ALA A 162 -1.69 -8.19 -0.72
N LEU A 163 -2.69 -9.08 -0.73
CA LEU A 163 -2.71 -10.27 0.13
C LEU A 163 -1.57 -11.24 -0.20
N SER A 164 -1.28 -11.43 -1.49
CA SER A 164 -0.15 -12.26 -1.94
C SER A 164 1.20 -11.70 -1.48
N ILE A 165 1.41 -10.38 -1.52
CA ILE A 165 2.61 -9.74 -0.98
C ILE A 165 2.74 -10.03 0.51
N GLN A 166 1.68 -9.80 1.30
CA GLN A 166 1.72 -10.04 2.75
C GLN A 166 1.94 -11.52 3.09
N ALA A 167 1.39 -12.44 2.28
CA ALA A 167 1.62 -13.87 2.45
C ALA A 167 3.08 -14.27 2.15
N ASN A 168 3.67 -13.72 1.07
CA ASN A 168 5.06 -13.95 0.70
C ASN A 168 6.04 -13.42 1.75
N ASP A 169 5.73 -12.25 2.33
CA ASP A 169 6.53 -11.62 3.39
C ASP A 169 6.32 -12.27 4.77
N LYS A 170 5.51 -13.34 4.85
CA LYS A 170 5.17 -14.04 6.11
C LYS A 170 4.56 -13.12 7.16
N ASN A 171 3.80 -12.13 6.73
CA ASN A 171 3.14 -11.16 7.59
C ASN A 171 1.70 -11.54 7.93
N VAL A 172 1.17 -12.63 7.36
CA VAL A 172 -0.17 -13.12 7.64
C VAL A 172 -0.13 -14.10 8.82
N ILE A 173 -1.00 -13.91 9.80
CA ILE A 173 -1.21 -14.80 10.94
C ILE A 173 -2.68 -15.23 10.92
N VAL A 174 -2.94 -16.51 11.03
CA VAL A 174 -4.30 -17.04 11.14
C VAL A 174 -4.59 -17.36 12.60
N VAL A 175 -5.74 -16.87 13.10
CA VAL A 175 -6.15 -17.01 14.50
C VAL A 175 -7.54 -17.64 14.57
N GLU A 176 -7.82 -18.38 15.64
CA GLU A 176 -9.17 -18.86 15.93
C GLU A 176 -10.15 -17.69 16.12
N ASP A 177 -11.41 -17.96 15.86
CA ASP A 177 -12.44 -16.95 16.12
C ASP A 177 -12.55 -16.69 17.62
N PHE A 178 -12.65 -15.43 17.99
CA PHE A 178 -12.71 -15.00 19.39
C PHE A 178 -13.74 -13.89 19.59
N ASP A 179 -14.25 -13.81 20.79
CA ASP A 179 -15.15 -12.76 21.24
C ASP A 179 -14.74 -12.24 22.61
N PHE A 180 -15.18 -11.04 22.94
CA PHE A 180 -15.06 -10.44 24.27
C PHE A 180 -16.43 -10.26 24.89
N GLU A 181 -16.66 -10.79 26.09
CA GLU A 181 -17.90 -10.59 26.83
C GLU A 181 -18.18 -9.11 27.10
N THR A 182 -17.12 -8.33 27.37
CA THR A 182 -17.20 -6.90 27.66
C THR A 182 -16.20 -6.12 26.80
N PRO A 183 -16.59 -4.95 26.23
CA PRO A 183 -15.69 -4.11 25.42
C PRO A 183 -14.68 -3.37 26.30
N LYS A 184 -13.50 -3.95 26.50
CA LYS A 184 -12.40 -3.35 27.25
C LYS A 184 -11.13 -3.30 26.40
N THR A 185 -10.50 -2.13 26.32
CA THR A 185 -9.22 -1.94 25.59
C THR A 185 -8.09 -2.77 26.19
N LYS A 186 -8.12 -3.06 27.49
CA LYS A 186 -7.12 -3.90 28.17
C LYS A 186 -7.09 -5.30 27.59
N ASN A 187 -8.24 -5.93 27.40
CA ASN A 187 -8.34 -7.28 26.81
C ASN A 187 -7.71 -7.33 25.41
N PHE A 188 -7.95 -6.29 24.60
CA PHE A 188 -7.36 -6.22 23.26
C PHE A 188 -5.84 -5.94 23.32
N LEU A 189 -5.37 -5.16 24.27
CA LEU A 189 -3.93 -4.95 24.51
C LEU A 189 -3.22 -6.25 24.89
N ASP A 190 -3.85 -7.09 25.73
CA ASP A 190 -3.27 -8.37 26.12
C ASP A 190 -3.15 -9.32 24.89
N VAL A 191 -4.10 -9.28 23.96
CA VAL A 191 -3.98 -9.97 22.65
C VAL A 191 -2.81 -9.41 21.84
N LEU A 192 -2.66 -8.09 21.74
CA LEU A 192 -1.54 -7.49 21.01
C LEU A 192 -0.18 -7.83 21.62
N LYS A 193 -0.08 -7.95 22.95
CA LYS A 193 1.13 -8.39 23.64
C LYS A 193 1.47 -9.83 23.30
N ALA A 194 0.46 -10.70 23.29
CA ALA A 194 0.63 -12.11 22.94
C ALA A 194 1.23 -12.32 21.54
N PHE A 195 0.91 -11.42 20.61
CA PHE A 195 1.47 -11.42 19.24
C PHE A 195 2.67 -10.49 19.05
N GLU A 196 3.19 -9.85 20.10
CA GLU A 196 4.29 -8.85 20.03
C GLU A 196 4.02 -7.67 19.08
N LEU A 197 2.77 -7.19 19.07
CA LEU A 197 2.29 -6.17 18.13
C LEU A 197 1.98 -4.81 18.78
N GLU A 198 2.35 -4.57 20.03
CA GLU A 198 2.05 -3.31 20.73
C GLU A 198 2.57 -2.06 20.00
N THR A 199 3.76 -2.17 19.41
CA THR A 199 4.43 -1.06 18.71
C THR A 199 4.24 -1.08 17.20
N LYS A 200 3.79 -2.20 16.63
CA LYS A 200 3.64 -2.42 15.19
C LYS A 200 2.21 -2.15 14.74
N LYS A 201 2.05 -1.75 13.48
CA LYS A 201 0.72 -1.63 12.89
C LYS A 201 0.16 -3.01 12.59
N SER A 202 -1.07 -3.28 13.07
CA SER A 202 -1.77 -4.54 12.86
C SER A 202 -3.17 -4.30 12.29
N LEU A 203 -3.60 -5.20 11.41
CA LEU A 203 -4.95 -5.24 10.86
C LEU A 203 -5.57 -6.58 11.20
N PHE A 204 -6.67 -6.54 11.95
CA PHE A 204 -7.48 -7.72 12.27
C PHE A 204 -8.65 -7.80 11.31
N VAL A 205 -8.82 -8.95 10.69
CA VAL A 205 -9.94 -9.24 9.78
C VAL A 205 -10.81 -10.30 10.41
N LEU A 206 -12.06 -9.94 10.69
CA LEU A 206 -13.05 -10.81 11.30
C LEU A 206 -14.07 -11.28 10.23
N GLY A 207 -14.57 -12.50 10.33
CA GLY A 207 -15.64 -13.00 9.49
C GLY A 207 -16.96 -12.33 9.86
N ASN A 208 -17.35 -12.40 11.12
CA ASN A 208 -18.58 -11.84 11.62
C ASN A 208 -18.39 -10.47 12.28
N GLU A 209 -19.47 -9.70 12.38
CA GLU A 209 -19.48 -8.45 13.12
C GLU A 209 -19.38 -8.71 14.61
N ASN A 210 -18.31 -8.26 15.20
CA ASN A 210 -18.11 -8.32 16.63
C ASN A 210 -17.96 -6.91 17.21
N ALA A 211 -19.04 -6.36 17.74
CA ALA A 211 -19.09 -5.02 18.27
C ALA A 211 -18.13 -4.84 19.46
N ASN A 212 -18.01 -5.86 20.33
CA ASN A 212 -17.16 -5.79 21.52
C ASN A 212 -15.68 -5.73 21.15
N VAL A 213 -15.24 -6.54 20.20
CA VAL A 213 -13.85 -6.51 19.68
C VAL A 213 -13.56 -5.19 18.99
N TYR A 214 -14.48 -4.70 18.15
CA TYR A 214 -14.34 -3.42 17.47
C TYR A 214 -14.22 -2.25 18.47
N LEU A 215 -15.09 -2.15 19.46
CA LEU A 215 -15.06 -1.10 20.46
C LEU A 215 -13.79 -1.16 21.34
N SER A 216 -13.32 -2.39 21.64
CA SER A 216 -12.08 -2.60 22.39
C SER A 216 -10.84 -2.12 21.65
N SER A 217 -10.83 -2.22 20.31
CA SER A 217 -9.70 -1.87 19.46
C SER A 217 -9.67 -0.38 19.05
N ARG A 218 -10.83 0.29 18.98
CA ARG A 218 -11.02 1.60 18.34
C ARG A 218 -10.11 2.71 18.91
N ASN A 219 -9.80 2.66 20.19
CA ASN A 219 -8.92 3.66 20.84
C ASN A 219 -7.42 3.45 20.50
N LEU A 220 -7.05 2.30 19.95
CA LEU A 220 -5.65 1.97 19.68
C LEU A 220 -5.24 2.44 18.29
N LYS A 221 -4.33 3.43 18.22
CA LYS A 221 -3.94 4.08 16.95
C LYS A 221 -3.25 3.17 15.94
N LYS A 222 -2.58 2.10 16.41
CA LYS A 222 -1.78 1.20 15.57
C LYS A 222 -2.51 -0.08 15.16
N SER A 223 -3.64 -0.37 15.79
CA SER A 223 -4.44 -1.56 15.51
C SER A 223 -5.77 -1.15 14.89
N LYS A 224 -6.20 -1.88 13.88
CA LYS A 224 -7.47 -1.68 13.23
C LYS A 224 -8.17 -3.03 13.07
N VAL A 225 -9.47 -3.06 13.37
CA VAL A 225 -10.32 -4.22 13.19
C VAL A 225 -11.31 -3.92 12.06
N ILE A 226 -11.46 -4.81 11.10
CA ILE A 226 -12.38 -4.72 9.98
C ILE A 226 -13.06 -6.07 9.74
N LYS A 227 -14.19 -6.06 9.05
CA LYS A 227 -14.81 -7.27 8.52
C LYS A 227 -14.14 -7.72 7.22
N ALA A 228 -14.24 -8.99 6.89
CA ALA A 228 -13.76 -9.55 5.63
C ALA A 228 -14.36 -8.84 4.39
N SER A 229 -15.62 -8.41 4.46
CA SER A 229 -16.29 -7.64 3.41
C SER A 229 -15.71 -6.23 3.19
N GLU A 230 -15.18 -5.62 4.25
CA GLU A 230 -14.59 -4.28 4.24
C GLU A 230 -13.10 -4.26 3.91
N LEU A 231 -12.52 -5.41 3.57
CA LEU A 231 -11.11 -5.52 3.25
C LEU A 231 -10.75 -4.60 2.07
N TYR A 232 -9.71 -3.76 2.24
CA TYR A 232 -9.23 -2.81 1.25
C TYR A 232 -7.71 -2.80 1.14
N THR A 233 -7.23 -2.58 -0.08
CA THR A 233 -5.80 -2.70 -0.46
C THR A 233 -4.88 -1.84 0.41
N TYR A 234 -5.22 -0.57 0.65
CA TYR A 234 -4.41 0.32 1.47
C TYR A 234 -4.28 -0.17 2.91
N GLY A 235 -5.36 -0.71 3.51
CA GLY A 235 -5.32 -1.27 4.87
C GLY A 235 -4.37 -2.44 4.97
N VAL A 236 -4.42 -3.36 4.01
CA VAL A 236 -3.54 -4.54 3.95
C VAL A 236 -2.06 -4.14 3.83
N LEU A 237 -1.73 -3.18 2.97
CA LEU A 237 -0.35 -2.77 2.74
C LEU A 237 0.21 -1.87 3.85
N ASN A 238 -0.64 -1.09 4.53
CA ASN A 238 -0.20 -0.17 5.59
C ASN A 238 -0.01 -0.86 6.95
N THR A 239 0.04 -2.17 6.98
CA THR A 239 0.19 -2.97 8.20
C THR A 239 1.45 -3.82 8.16
N ASN A 240 2.07 -4.01 9.34
CA ASN A 240 3.22 -4.90 9.51
C ASN A 240 2.78 -6.35 9.67
N LYS A 241 1.61 -6.58 10.29
CA LYS A 241 1.04 -7.92 10.45
C LYS A 241 -0.46 -7.88 10.16
N LEU A 242 -0.90 -8.86 9.39
CA LEU A 242 -2.29 -9.08 9.03
C LEU A 242 -2.77 -10.31 9.80
N ILE A 243 -3.72 -10.12 10.70
CA ILE A 243 -4.32 -11.17 11.52
C ILE A 243 -5.69 -11.48 10.93
N ILE A 244 -5.90 -12.72 10.54
CA ILE A 244 -7.10 -13.19 9.86
C ILE A 244 -7.75 -14.26 10.73
N THR A 245 -9.01 -14.12 11.10
CA THR A 245 -9.75 -15.18 11.78
C THR A 245 -10.13 -16.28 10.79
N GLU A 246 -10.33 -17.50 11.30
CA GLU A 246 -10.60 -18.66 10.46
C GLU A 246 -11.87 -18.49 9.63
N SER A 247 -12.96 -18.03 10.26
CA SER A 247 -14.22 -17.74 9.58
C SER A 247 -14.06 -16.70 8.46
N SER A 248 -13.19 -15.71 8.64
CA SER A 248 -12.97 -14.65 7.64
C SER A 248 -12.28 -15.12 6.37
N LEU A 249 -11.54 -16.24 6.40
CA LEU A 249 -10.86 -16.78 5.22
C LEU A 249 -11.86 -17.26 4.15
N GLU A 250 -12.96 -17.89 4.56
CA GLU A 250 -14.02 -18.34 3.64
C GLU A 250 -14.69 -17.14 2.98
N ASP A 251 -14.99 -16.11 3.75
CA ASP A 251 -15.56 -14.86 3.25
C ASP A 251 -14.63 -14.12 2.28
N ILE A 252 -13.34 -14.05 2.60
CA ILE A 252 -12.33 -13.44 1.71
C ILE A 252 -12.26 -14.20 0.39
N ASN A 253 -12.21 -15.54 0.44
CA ASN A 253 -12.18 -16.38 -0.74
C ASN A 253 -13.43 -16.17 -1.60
N THR A 254 -14.61 -16.18 -0.99
CA THR A 254 -15.88 -15.99 -1.70
C THR A 254 -15.99 -14.60 -2.34
N ASN A 255 -15.53 -13.55 -1.66
CA ASN A 255 -15.61 -12.16 -2.15
C ASN A 255 -14.59 -11.87 -3.26
N LEU A 256 -13.46 -12.54 -3.25
CA LEU A 256 -12.38 -12.28 -4.21
C LEU A 256 -12.35 -13.27 -5.38
N SER A 257 -12.88 -14.50 -5.24
CA SER A 257 -12.92 -15.50 -6.33
C SER A 257 -13.97 -15.19 -7.42
N LYS A 258 -14.95 -14.33 -7.13
CA LYS A 258 -15.98 -13.88 -8.12
C LYS A 258 -15.30 -13.03 -9.23
#